data_5df2224d204fe8c1a7c5b4c20db3f22f
#
_entry.id   5df2224d204fe8c1a7c5b4c20db3f22f
#
_cell.length_a   1.000
_cell.length_b   1.000
_cell.length_c   1.000
_cell.angle_alpha   90.00
_cell.angle_beta   90.00
_cell.angle_gamma   90.00
#
_symmetry.space_group_name_H-M   'P 1'
#
loop_
_entity.id
_entity.type
_entity.pdbx_description
1 polymer ?
#
loop_
_entity_poly.entity_id
_entity_poly.type
_entity_poly.pdbx_seq_one_letter_code
_entity_poly.pdbx_strand_id
1 'polypeptide(L)'
;MALDLSKIVNQVTGMVAGLQFHRDERDKQLQHTLGILHSQSNNTEQLQKKIEASKLTWLVAHLTEPVDRRYQPQAAPVEFTIIGTDGSHIDVDRHQPTHCYLINIGSVVLKYGPQPDAILDSVPHLYASPEELVIAPPGIQGRDQSIEGDLLGIKRGVEECKQLAELAADIPSGGKGLGLIDGSLIMWNLEGYPDFVGDVLLEKGFLTYLEQIRKLNKDREIPVASYISYPRSSDVVNALKVALCPRDAVDSDRCFECKTRDCDFVAGVRDRELFTGLLAPGERSGLFISPSKIQKRYGKHKVYFFYLKLDEEIARIEIPQWVAQDETRLNLTHALAMDQCRRGQGYPVALGEAHEKAVITGADRENFWRMVESALIAGHLPTSGSAKSQSKKTRWV
;
A
#
# COMPACT_ATOMS: atom_id res chain seq x y z
N MET A 1 8.63 32.49 -4.67
CA MET A 1 8.59 32.97 -3.26
C MET A 1 8.76 31.75 -2.38
N ALA A 2 9.73 31.78 -1.48
CA ALA A 2 9.90 30.72 -0.49
C ALA A 2 8.88 30.92 0.64
N LEU A 3 8.44 29.81 1.26
CA LEU A 3 7.60 29.83 2.44
C LEU A 3 8.31 30.59 3.58
N ASP A 4 7.62 31.59 4.16
CA ASP A 4 8.13 32.32 5.31
C ASP A 4 7.87 31.52 6.61
N LEU A 5 8.86 30.72 6.97
CA LEU A 5 8.78 29.86 8.16
C LEU A 5 8.69 30.64 9.47
N SER A 6 9.12 31.90 9.51
CA SER A 6 9.06 32.70 10.74
C SER A 6 7.62 32.93 11.21
N LYS A 7 6.65 32.95 10.28
CA LYS A 7 5.23 33.15 10.61
C LYS A 7 4.55 31.97 11.27
N ILE A 8 5.16 30.80 11.28
CA ILE A 8 4.56 29.57 11.85
C ILE A 8 5.27 29.10 13.11
N VAL A 9 6.40 29.70 13.52
CA VAL A 9 7.17 29.30 14.72
C VAL A 9 6.28 29.20 15.97
N ASN A 10 5.50 30.24 16.26
CA ASN A 10 4.62 30.28 17.43
C ASN A 10 3.50 29.22 17.34
N GLN A 11 3.00 28.92 16.13
CA GLN A 11 1.99 27.88 15.91
C GLN A 11 2.57 26.49 16.17
N VAL A 12 3.82 26.24 15.76
CA VAL A 12 4.53 24.98 16.03
C VAL A 12 4.76 24.80 17.53
N THR A 13 5.19 25.86 18.25
CA THR A 13 5.37 25.83 19.71
C THR A 13 4.05 25.52 20.43
N GLY A 14 2.96 26.17 20.02
CA GLY A 14 1.62 25.91 20.56
C GLY A 14 1.13 24.48 20.30
N MET A 15 1.41 23.94 19.12
CA MET A 15 1.12 22.54 18.77
C MET A 15 1.86 21.58 19.71
N VAL A 16 3.15 21.78 19.95
CA VAL A 16 3.95 20.92 20.85
C VAL A 16 3.41 20.95 22.29
N ALA A 17 3.08 22.14 22.80
CA ALA A 17 2.48 22.28 24.13
C ALA A 17 1.13 21.54 24.24
N GLY A 18 0.27 21.61 23.21
CA GLY A 18 -0.99 20.87 23.13
C GLY A 18 -0.77 19.35 23.14
N LEU A 19 0.20 18.86 22.37
CA LEU A 19 0.54 17.42 22.34
C LEU A 19 1.03 16.93 23.71
N GLN A 20 1.86 17.69 24.40
CA GLN A 20 2.33 17.35 25.75
C GLN A 20 1.19 17.31 26.77
N PHE A 21 0.25 18.26 26.71
CA PHE A 21 -0.90 18.32 27.63
C PHE A 21 -1.81 17.08 27.49
N HIS A 22 -2.00 16.55 26.28
CA HIS A 22 -2.86 15.38 26.03
C HIS A 22 -2.14 14.03 26.14
N ARG A 23 -0.85 14.01 26.43
CA ARG A 23 -0.03 12.78 26.43
C ARG A 23 -0.53 11.75 27.44
N ASP A 24 -0.73 12.17 28.71
CA ASP A 24 -1.14 11.26 29.78
C ASP A 24 -2.54 10.67 29.54
N GLU A 25 -3.44 11.46 28.96
CA GLU A 25 -4.78 11.00 28.59
C GLU A 25 -4.70 9.97 27.46
N ARG A 26 -3.83 10.21 26.47
CA ARG A 26 -3.59 9.30 25.36
C ARG A 26 -3.00 7.96 25.84
N ASP A 27 -2.04 8.00 26.75
CA ASP A 27 -1.43 6.81 27.32
C ASP A 27 -2.46 5.98 28.11
N LYS A 28 -3.32 6.61 28.92
CA LYS A 28 -4.42 5.93 29.61
C LYS A 28 -5.40 5.29 28.63
N GLN A 29 -5.75 5.99 27.55
CA GLN A 29 -6.63 5.49 26.51
C GLN A 29 -6.03 4.25 25.83
N LEU A 30 -4.74 4.28 25.52
CA LEU A 30 -4.02 3.15 24.92
C LEU A 30 -4.00 1.94 25.87
N GLN A 31 -3.67 2.13 27.13
CA GLN A 31 -3.68 1.05 28.13
C GLN A 31 -5.07 0.43 28.29
N HIS A 32 -6.12 1.26 28.29
CA HIS A 32 -7.51 0.77 28.32
C HIS A 32 -7.82 -0.06 27.06
N THR A 33 -7.42 0.41 25.88
CA THR A 33 -7.62 -0.28 24.60
C THR A 33 -6.91 -1.64 24.58
N LEU A 34 -5.69 -1.72 25.12
CA LEU A 34 -4.96 -2.98 25.28
C LEU A 34 -5.68 -3.94 26.24
N GLY A 35 -6.24 -3.43 27.34
CA GLY A 35 -7.06 -4.23 28.25
C GLY A 35 -8.28 -4.84 27.57
N ILE A 36 -8.96 -4.07 26.72
CA ILE A 36 -10.09 -4.55 25.91
C ILE A 36 -9.62 -5.62 24.93
N LEU A 37 -8.51 -5.39 24.21
CA LEU A 37 -7.95 -6.36 23.27
C LEU A 37 -7.74 -7.72 23.96
N HIS A 38 -7.07 -7.75 25.12
CA HIS A 38 -6.84 -8.97 25.88
C HIS A 38 -8.14 -9.64 26.36
N SER A 39 -9.15 -8.86 26.77
CA SER A 39 -10.45 -9.40 27.17
C SER A 39 -11.19 -10.09 26.01
N GLN A 40 -10.95 -9.65 24.78
CA GLN A 40 -11.56 -10.21 23.57
C GLN A 40 -10.80 -11.40 22.97
N SER A 41 -9.61 -11.72 23.45
CA SER A 41 -8.81 -12.84 22.92
C SER A 41 -9.56 -14.17 22.92
N ASN A 42 -10.22 -14.50 24.02
CA ASN A 42 -11.01 -15.73 24.16
C ASN A 42 -12.40 -15.65 23.50
N ASN A 43 -12.82 -14.47 23.07
CA ASN A 43 -14.16 -14.21 22.53
C ASN A 43 -14.13 -13.89 21.03
N THR A 44 -13.01 -14.15 20.34
CA THR A 44 -12.77 -13.76 18.94
C THR A 44 -13.86 -14.24 17.99
N GLU A 45 -14.34 -15.48 18.12
CA GLU A 45 -15.42 -16.00 17.27
C GLU A 45 -16.76 -15.28 17.49
N GLN A 46 -17.09 -14.93 18.73
CA GLN A 46 -18.31 -14.17 19.04
C GLN A 46 -18.21 -12.76 18.50
N LEU A 47 -17.04 -12.12 18.68
CA LEU A 47 -16.79 -10.81 18.12
C LEU A 47 -16.85 -10.82 16.60
N GLN A 48 -16.28 -11.82 15.93
CA GLN A 48 -16.37 -11.96 14.48
C GLN A 48 -17.82 -12.09 14.01
N LYS A 49 -18.64 -12.91 14.66
CA LYS A 49 -20.10 -13.04 14.36
C LYS A 49 -20.83 -11.72 14.53
N LYS A 50 -20.50 -10.95 15.58
CA LYS A 50 -21.06 -9.62 15.83
C LYS A 50 -20.67 -8.63 14.74
N ILE A 51 -19.41 -8.65 14.27
CA ILE A 51 -18.95 -7.84 13.14
C ILE A 51 -19.74 -8.18 11.88
N GLU A 52 -19.89 -9.45 11.56
CA GLU A 52 -20.63 -9.92 10.37
C GLU A 52 -22.11 -9.55 10.39
N ALA A 53 -22.73 -9.56 11.56
CA ALA A 53 -24.13 -9.17 11.75
C ALA A 53 -24.35 -7.65 11.73
N SER A 54 -23.28 -6.86 11.78
CA SER A 54 -23.32 -5.39 11.94
C SER A 54 -23.39 -4.68 10.59
N LYS A 55 -24.10 -3.54 10.56
CA LYS A 55 -24.12 -2.59 9.44
C LYS A 55 -23.15 -1.45 9.74
N LEU A 56 -21.96 -1.48 9.11
CA LEU A 56 -20.88 -0.57 9.42
C LEU A 56 -20.52 0.31 8.22
N THR A 57 -20.30 1.60 8.46
CA THR A 57 -19.85 2.59 7.47
C THR A 57 -18.33 2.79 7.51
N TRP A 58 -17.66 2.24 8.52
CA TRP A 58 -16.19 2.26 8.63
C TRP A 58 -15.61 0.86 8.42
N LEU A 59 -14.32 0.81 8.09
CA LEU A 59 -13.59 -0.45 7.89
C LEU A 59 -13.35 -1.13 9.23
N VAL A 60 -13.68 -2.42 9.30
CA VAL A 60 -13.47 -3.28 10.47
C VAL A 60 -12.78 -4.55 10.01
N ALA A 61 -11.61 -4.85 10.56
CA ALA A 61 -10.87 -6.05 10.23
C ALA A 61 -11.71 -7.31 10.52
N HIS A 62 -11.72 -8.28 9.58
CA HIS A 62 -12.20 -9.62 9.88
C HIS A 62 -11.14 -10.39 10.65
N LEU A 63 -11.55 -10.99 11.75
CA LEU A 63 -10.68 -11.70 12.67
C LEU A 63 -10.60 -13.18 12.24
N THR A 64 -9.38 -13.67 12.03
CA THR A 64 -9.13 -15.06 11.62
C THR A 64 -8.56 -15.93 12.75
N GLU A 65 -8.05 -15.29 13.80
CA GLU A 65 -7.45 -15.89 14.97
C GLU A 65 -7.56 -14.92 16.18
N PRO A 66 -7.20 -15.33 17.41
CA PRO A 66 -7.26 -14.46 18.59
C PRO A 66 -6.59 -13.11 18.34
N VAL A 67 -7.28 -12.02 18.73
CA VAL A 67 -6.90 -10.63 18.40
C VAL A 67 -5.56 -10.20 19.01
N ASP A 68 -5.11 -10.86 20.08
CA ASP A 68 -3.84 -10.60 20.75
C ASP A 68 -2.75 -11.62 20.37
N ARG A 69 -2.99 -12.49 19.37
CA ARG A 69 -2.03 -13.49 18.94
C ARG A 69 -0.76 -12.83 18.42
N ARG A 70 0.40 -13.41 18.80
CA ARG A 70 1.74 -12.94 18.44
C ARG A 70 2.60 -14.09 17.97
N TYR A 71 3.51 -13.80 17.03
CA TYR A 71 4.42 -14.78 16.44
C TYR A 71 5.82 -14.22 16.34
N GLN A 72 6.79 -14.99 16.77
CA GLN A 72 8.21 -14.70 16.60
C GLN A 72 8.65 -14.99 15.15
N PRO A 73 9.61 -14.24 14.60
CA PRO A 73 10.18 -14.53 13.30
C PRO A 73 10.99 -15.83 13.35
N GLN A 74 10.87 -16.63 12.31
CA GLN A 74 11.81 -17.73 12.07
C GLN A 74 13.14 -17.19 11.53
N ALA A 75 14.19 -18.02 11.58
CA ALA A 75 15.45 -17.66 10.93
C ALA A 75 15.27 -17.57 9.40
N ALA A 76 15.82 -16.53 8.80
CA ALA A 76 15.85 -16.42 7.34
C ALA A 76 16.71 -17.56 6.75
N PRO A 77 16.38 -18.06 5.55
CA PRO A 77 17.23 -19.00 4.82
C PRO A 77 18.63 -18.43 4.59
N VAL A 78 19.63 -19.31 4.43
CA VAL A 78 20.99 -18.86 4.10
C VAL A 78 21.07 -18.28 2.69
N GLU A 79 20.32 -18.90 1.77
CA GLU A 79 20.24 -18.48 0.36
C GLU A 79 18.81 -18.06 0.03
N PHE A 80 18.65 -16.85 -0.45
CA PHE A 80 17.35 -16.31 -0.87
C PHE A 80 17.50 -15.10 -1.81
N THR A 81 16.43 -14.81 -2.53
CA THR A 81 16.35 -13.64 -3.41
C THR A 81 15.22 -12.72 -2.97
N ILE A 82 15.50 -11.43 -2.89
CA ILE A 82 14.47 -10.40 -2.67
C ILE A 82 14.28 -9.63 -3.96
N ILE A 83 13.03 -9.44 -4.35
CA ILE A 83 12.64 -8.59 -5.46
C ILE A 83 11.84 -7.43 -4.89
N GLY A 84 12.24 -6.20 -5.20
CA GLY A 84 11.51 -4.98 -4.88
C GLY A 84 11.11 -4.25 -6.17
N THR A 85 9.88 -3.75 -6.22
CA THR A 85 9.43 -2.87 -7.29
C THR A 85 8.73 -1.66 -6.71
N ASP A 86 9.00 -0.49 -7.28
CA ASP A 86 8.31 0.77 -7.03
C ASP A 86 8.16 1.53 -8.34
N GLY A 87 7.25 2.48 -8.39
CA GLY A 87 7.00 3.26 -9.59
C GLY A 87 6.80 4.73 -9.34
N SER A 88 7.14 5.53 -10.32
CA SER A 88 6.73 6.93 -10.40
C SER A 88 6.19 7.27 -11.78
N HIS A 89 5.56 8.43 -11.94
CA HIS A 89 4.97 8.80 -13.22
C HIS A 89 5.02 10.30 -13.48
N ILE A 90 4.96 10.65 -14.77
CA ILE A 90 4.62 11.99 -15.25
C ILE A 90 3.19 11.91 -15.76
N ASP A 91 2.29 12.62 -15.11
CA ASP A 91 0.87 12.67 -15.47
C ASP A 91 0.62 13.49 -16.75
N VAL A 92 -0.53 13.24 -17.38
CA VAL A 92 -1.02 14.06 -18.51
C VAL A 92 -1.14 15.50 -18.04
N ASP A 93 -0.46 16.41 -18.75
CA ASP A 93 -0.55 17.83 -18.47
C ASP A 93 -1.29 18.53 -19.62
N ARG A 94 -2.54 18.97 -19.34
CA ARG A 94 -3.40 19.73 -20.27
C ARG A 94 -2.78 21.05 -20.78
N HIS A 95 -1.68 21.47 -20.18
CA HIS A 95 -0.97 22.69 -20.57
C HIS A 95 0.18 22.43 -21.56
N GLN A 96 0.44 21.16 -21.84
CA GLN A 96 1.46 20.74 -22.82
C GLN A 96 0.84 20.57 -24.21
N PRO A 97 1.67 20.61 -25.27
CA PRO A 97 1.19 20.56 -26.66
C PRO A 97 0.65 19.19 -27.08
N THR A 98 0.96 18.15 -26.35
CA THR A 98 0.48 16.78 -26.64
C THR A 98 0.03 16.08 -25.35
N HIS A 99 -0.88 15.11 -25.52
CA HIS A 99 -1.34 14.26 -24.44
C HIS A 99 -0.48 12.99 -24.41
N CYS A 100 0.24 12.80 -23.33
CA CYS A 100 0.98 11.56 -23.04
C CYS A 100 1.24 11.50 -21.54
N TYR A 101 1.50 10.30 -21.03
CA TYR A 101 2.03 10.09 -19.70
C TYR A 101 3.19 9.11 -19.74
N LEU A 102 4.04 9.16 -18.73
CA LEU A 102 5.18 8.27 -18.57
C LEU A 102 5.08 7.57 -17.22
N ILE A 103 5.28 6.26 -17.20
CA ILE A 103 5.49 5.48 -15.98
C ILE A 103 6.94 5.01 -15.98
N ASN A 104 7.63 5.21 -14.86
CA ASN A 104 8.97 4.68 -14.63
C ASN A 104 8.90 3.65 -13.51
N ILE A 105 9.29 2.42 -13.78
CA ILE A 105 9.36 1.34 -12.78
C ILE A 105 10.81 1.15 -12.38
N GLY A 106 11.09 1.40 -11.09
CA GLY A 106 12.32 0.98 -10.46
C GLY A 106 12.19 -0.45 -9.97
N SER A 107 13.19 -1.26 -10.24
CA SER A 107 13.22 -2.66 -9.85
C SER A 107 14.57 -3.05 -9.27
N VAL A 108 14.53 -3.97 -8.31
CA VAL A 108 15.72 -4.45 -7.60
C VAL A 108 15.60 -5.95 -7.39
N VAL A 109 16.68 -6.68 -7.68
CA VAL A 109 16.84 -8.09 -7.37
C VAL A 109 18.10 -8.25 -6.52
N LEU A 110 17.94 -8.61 -5.27
CA LEU A 110 19.03 -8.84 -4.32
C LEU A 110 19.15 -10.33 -4.02
N LYS A 111 20.26 -10.93 -4.40
CA LYS A 111 20.59 -12.32 -4.07
C LYS A 111 21.48 -12.37 -2.85
N TYR A 112 21.08 -13.15 -1.87
CA TYR A 112 21.83 -13.39 -0.63
C TYR A 112 22.30 -14.84 -0.59
N GLY A 113 23.48 -15.08 -0.06
CA GLY A 113 24.08 -16.41 0.06
C GLY A 113 25.54 -16.44 -0.33
N PRO A 114 26.10 -17.62 -0.67
CA PRO A 114 27.50 -17.78 -1.04
C PRO A 114 27.92 -17.04 -2.33
N GLN A 115 26.98 -16.77 -3.21
CA GLN A 115 27.19 -16.00 -4.44
C GLN A 115 26.23 -14.82 -4.46
N PRO A 116 26.51 -13.77 -3.67
CA PRO A 116 25.64 -12.61 -3.59
C PRO A 116 25.70 -11.81 -4.89
N ASP A 117 24.55 -11.24 -5.27
CA ASP A 117 24.42 -10.42 -6.48
C ASP A 117 23.34 -9.34 -6.25
N ALA A 118 23.43 -8.23 -6.99
CA ALA A 118 22.47 -7.14 -6.94
C ALA A 118 22.24 -6.58 -8.35
N ILE A 119 21.00 -6.62 -8.82
CA ILE A 119 20.58 -6.02 -10.08
C ILE A 119 19.58 -4.91 -9.73
N LEU A 120 19.87 -3.70 -10.17
CA LEU A 120 19.04 -2.53 -9.97
C LEU A 120 18.78 -1.89 -11.33
N ASP A 121 17.52 -1.69 -11.68
CA ASP A 121 17.13 -1.18 -12.99
C ASP A 121 16.01 -0.13 -12.90
N SER A 122 15.92 0.68 -13.96
CA SER A 122 14.91 1.72 -14.15
C SER A 122 14.32 1.55 -15.56
N VAL A 123 13.03 1.27 -15.65
CA VAL A 123 12.32 0.92 -16.88
C VAL A 123 11.24 1.97 -17.19
N PRO A 124 11.59 3.08 -17.88
CA PRO A 124 10.60 4.08 -18.27
C PRO A 124 9.80 3.59 -19.49
N HIS A 125 8.49 3.83 -19.44
CA HIS A 125 7.58 3.55 -20.55
C HIS A 125 6.69 4.76 -20.83
N LEU A 126 6.72 5.20 -22.10
CA LEU A 126 5.89 6.31 -22.60
C LEU A 126 4.59 5.77 -23.19
N TYR A 127 3.46 6.33 -22.79
CA TYR A 127 2.13 6.04 -23.29
C TYR A 127 1.60 7.27 -24.01
N ALA A 128 1.33 7.14 -25.31
CA ALA A 128 0.96 8.27 -26.17
C ALA A 128 -0.08 7.92 -27.23
N SER A 129 -0.34 6.64 -27.53
CA SER A 129 -1.39 6.27 -28.47
C SER A 129 -2.79 6.49 -27.86
N PRO A 130 -3.82 6.83 -28.65
CA PRO A 130 -5.16 7.06 -28.13
C PRO A 130 -5.71 5.90 -27.29
N GLU A 131 -5.37 4.65 -27.66
CA GLU A 131 -5.81 3.44 -26.98
C GLU A 131 -5.12 3.26 -25.63
N GLU A 132 -3.91 3.80 -25.44
CA GLU A 132 -3.16 3.75 -24.20
C GLU A 132 -3.59 4.82 -23.21
N LEU A 133 -4.17 5.92 -23.70
CA LEU A 133 -4.56 7.05 -22.88
C LEU A 133 -5.93 6.88 -22.22
N VAL A 134 -6.72 5.89 -22.65
CA VAL A 134 -8.08 5.67 -22.14
C VAL A 134 -8.36 4.19 -21.92
N ILE A 135 -9.32 3.91 -21.06
CA ILE A 135 -9.94 2.59 -20.91
C ILE A 135 -11.35 2.70 -21.49
N ALA A 136 -11.61 1.94 -22.56
CA ALA A 136 -12.89 1.93 -23.25
C ALA A 136 -13.78 0.77 -22.78
N PRO A 137 -15.10 0.99 -22.56
CA PRO A 137 -16.04 -0.10 -22.29
C PRO A 137 -16.26 -0.95 -23.55
N PRO A 138 -16.42 -2.27 -23.46
CA PRO A 138 -16.64 -3.13 -24.61
C PRO A 138 -17.93 -2.73 -25.36
N GLY A 139 -17.81 -2.44 -26.68
CA GLY A 139 -18.95 -2.21 -27.55
C GLY A 139 -19.72 -0.90 -27.37
N ILE A 140 -19.26 0.03 -26.54
CA ILE A 140 -19.91 1.32 -26.31
C ILE A 140 -18.90 2.43 -26.59
N GLN A 141 -19.18 3.27 -27.59
CA GLN A 141 -18.38 4.46 -27.89
C GLN A 141 -18.75 5.66 -27.00
N GLY A 142 -17.76 6.52 -26.68
CA GLY A 142 -17.98 7.79 -25.99
C GLY A 142 -18.20 7.70 -24.49
N ARG A 143 -17.86 6.59 -23.86
CA ARG A 143 -17.82 6.42 -22.40
C ARG A 143 -16.45 6.00 -21.88
N ASP A 144 -15.43 6.43 -22.59
CA ASP A 144 -14.04 6.09 -22.26
C ASP A 144 -13.62 6.79 -20.96
N GLN A 145 -12.82 6.10 -20.17
CA GLN A 145 -12.23 6.65 -18.97
C GLN A 145 -10.77 7.01 -19.22
N SER A 146 -10.44 8.31 -19.12
CA SER A 146 -9.06 8.79 -19.27
C SER A 146 -8.16 8.27 -18.14
N ILE A 147 -6.94 7.85 -18.49
CA ILE A 147 -5.91 7.41 -17.55
C ILE A 147 -5.11 8.63 -17.10
N GLU A 148 -5.57 9.29 -16.03
CA GLU A 148 -4.94 10.47 -15.41
C GLU A 148 -5.20 10.48 -13.90
N GLY A 149 -4.41 11.21 -13.12
CA GLY A 149 -4.58 11.36 -11.69
C GLY A 149 -4.58 10.02 -10.94
N ASP A 150 -5.64 9.76 -10.16
CA ASP A 150 -5.75 8.52 -9.35
C ASP A 150 -5.70 7.26 -10.22
N LEU A 151 -6.30 7.31 -11.41
CA LEU A 151 -6.33 6.15 -12.31
C LEU A 151 -4.95 5.83 -12.88
N LEU A 152 -4.13 6.85 -13.14
CA LEU A 152 -2.73 6.67 -13.52
C LEU A 152 -1.91 6.05 -12.35
N GLY A 153 -2.18 6.47 -11.12
CA GLY A 153 -1.60 5.83 -9.93
C GLY A 153 -1.94 4.35 -9.82
N ILE A 154 -3.18 3.95 -10.11
CA ILE A 154 -3.61 2.55 -10.16
C ILE A 154 -2.92 1.81 -11.30
N LYS A 155 -2.87 2.39 -12.51
CA LYS A 155 -2.17 1.82 -13.67
C LYS A 155 -0.69 1.58 -13.35
N ARG A 156 -0.03 2.51 -12.67
CA ARG A 156 1.35 2.37 -12.20
C ARG A 156 1.49 1.14 -11.28
N GLY A 157 0.63 0.97 -10.27
CA GLY A 157 0.65 -0.21 -9.40
C GLY A 157 0.45 -1.53 -10.15
N VAL A 158 -0.30 -1.53 -11.26
CA VAL A 158 -0.41 -2.70 -12.15
C VAL A 158 0.92 -2.99 -12.83
N GLU A 159 1.63 -1.97 -13.33
CA GLU A 159 2.94 -2.12 -13.96
C GLU A 159 4.02 -2.57 -12.95
N GLU A 160 3.97 -2.06 -11.71
CA GLU A 160 4.84 -2.54 -10.60
C GLU A 160 4.66 -4.04 -10.36
N CYS A 161 3.42 -4.51 -10.26
CA CYS A 161 3.11 -5.94 -10.08
C CYS A 161 3.50 -6.78 -11.29
N LYS A 162 3.36 -6.24 -12.51
CA LYS A 162 3.83 -6.88 -13.75
C LYS A 162 5.34 -7.10 -13.71
N GLN A 163 6.10 -6.05 -13.44
CA GLN A 163 7.56 -6.11 -13.35
C GLN A 163 8.01 -7.11 -12.27
N LEU A 164 7.32 -7.13 -11.12
CA LEU A 164 7.58 -8.11 -10.06
C LEU A 164 7.37 -9.55 -10.57
N ALA A 165 6.30 -9.79 -11.34
CA ALA A 165 5.99 -11.12 -11.87
C ALA A 165 7.03 -11.58 -12.92
N GLU A 166 7.50 -10.68 -13.77
CA GLU A 166 8.54 -10.93 -14.76
C GLU A 166 9.86 -11.31 -14.05
N LEU A 167 10.31 -10.53 -13.08
CA LEU A 167 11.54 -10.81 -12.33
C LEU A 167 11.43 -12.09 -11.48
N ALA A 168 10.27 -12.39 -10.92
CA ALA A 168 10.04 -13.63 -10.18
C ALA A 168 10.14 -14.87 -11.08
N ALA A 169 9.85 -14.75 -12.38
CA ALA A 169 9.99 -15.84 -13.33
C ALA A 169 11.45 -16.24 -13.58
N ASP A 170 12.40 -15.32 -13.39
CA ASP A 170 13.84 -15.56 -13.57
C ASP A 170 14.49 -16.29 -12.39
N ILE A 171 13.79 -16.39 -11.25
CA ILE A 171 14.29 -17.18 -10.12
C ILE A 171 14.21 -18.68 -10.49
N PRO A 172 15.28 -19.46 -10.31
CA PRO A 172 15.29 -20.88 -10.66
C PRO A 172 14.33 -21.71 -9.81
N SER A 173 13.91 -22.88 -10.33
CA SER A 173 13.13 -23.87 -9.59
C SER A 173 13.85 -24.28 -8.30
N GLY A 174 13.09 -24.42 -7.20
CA GLY A 174 13.62 -24.64 -5.87
C GLY A 174 14.15 -23.38 -5.17
N GLY A 175 14.19 -22.23 -5.86
CA GLY A 175 14.62 -20.96 -5.29
C GLY A 175 13.66 -20.46 -4.21
N LYS A 176 14.22 -19.79 -3.20
CA LYS A 176 13.50 -19.13 -2.11
C LYS A 176 13.64 -17.63 -2.20
N GLY A 177 12.61 -16.91 -1.83
CA GLY A 177 12.70 -15.44 -1.86
C GLY A 177 11.44 -14.75 -1.36
N LEU A 178 11.36 -13.44 -1.62
CA LEU A 178 10.21 -12.59 -1.31
C LEU A 178 10.08 -11.51 -2.37
N GLY A 179 8.89 -11.38 -2.96
CA GLY A 179 8.53 -10.24 -3.77
C GLY A 179 7.90 -9.15 -2.90
N LEU A 180 8.41 -7.92 -2.98
CA LEU A 180 7.96 -6.77 -2.20
C LEU A 180 7.43 -5.66 -3.11
N ILE A 181 6.28 -5.11 -2.76
CA ILE A 181 5.66 -3.92 -3.37
C ILE A 181 5.48 -2.86 -2.28
N ASP A 182 5.79 -1.61 -2.57
CA ASP A 182 5.49 -0.51 -1.65
C ASP A 182 4.00 -0.14 -1.68
N GLY A 183 3.43 0.17 -0.53
CA GLY A 183 2.02 0.55 -0.41
C GLY A 183 1.07 -0.63 -0.23
N SER A 184 -0.15 -0.54 -0.79
CA SER A 184 -1.21 -1.53 -0.55
C SER A 184 -1.43 -2.45 -1.75
N LEU A 185 -1.66 -3.76 -1.48
CA LEU A 185 -2.17 -4.70 -2.48
C LEU A 185 -3.63 -4.44 -2.85
N ILE A 186 -4.33 -3.59 -2.11
CA ILE A 186 -5.74 -3.29 -2.34
C ILE A 186 -5.86 -2.06 -3.21
N MET A 187 -6.46 -2.20 -4.37
CA MET A 187 -6.73 -1.12 -5.32
C MET A 187 -7.96 -0.28 -4.89
N TRP A 188 -7.86 0.38 -3.72
CA TRP A 188 -8.96 1.10 -3.04
C TRP A 188 -9.74 2.04 -3.94
N ASN A 189 -9.05 2.84 -4.75
CA ASN A 189 -9.67 3.89 -5.55
C ASN A 189 -10.51 3.33 -6.71
N LEU A 190 -10.38 2.04 -7.06
CA LEU A 190 -11.20 1.41 -8.11
C LEU A 190 -12.67 1.30 -7.75
N GLU A 191 -13.04 1.35 -6.46
CA GLU A 191 -14.45 1.33 -6.04
C GLU A 191 -15.26 2.53 -6.56
N GLY A 192 -14.58 3.64 -6.92
CA GLY A 192 -15.20 4.85 -7.48
C GLY A 192 -15.34 4.86 -8.99
N TYR A 193 -14.80 3.86 -9.70
CA TYR A 193 -14.82 3.78 -11.15
C TYR A 193 -15.84 2.76 -11.67
N PRO A 194 -16.29 2.89 -12.94
CA PRO A 194 -17.15 1.89 -13.58
C PRO A 194 -16.50 0.51 -13.64
N ASP A 195 -17.30 -0.55 -13.63
CA ASP A 195 -16.85 -1.94 -13.56
C ASP A 195 -15.84 -2.31 -14.65
N PHE A 196 -16.02 -1.80 -15.90
CA PHE A 196 -15.11 -2.10 -17.00
C PHE A 196 -13.66 -1.63 -16.73
N VAL A 197 -13.47 -0.58 -15.93
CA VAL A 197 -12.14 -0.10 -15.50
C VAL A 197 -11.50 -1.13 -14.58
N GLY A 198 -12.27 -1.65 -13.62
CA GLY A 198 -11.85 -2.74 -12.76
C GLY A 198 -11.55 -4.03 -13.52
N ASP A 199 -12.34 -4.35 -14.57
CA ASP A 199 -12.09 -5.52 -15.42
C ASP A 199 -10.72 -5.44 -16.11
N VAL A 200 -10.31 -4.25 -16.52
CA VAL A 200 -9.00 -4.04 -17.20
C VAL A 200 -7.87 -3.98 -16.20
N LEU A 201 -7.93 -3.09 -15.21
CA LEU A 201 -6.80 -2.82 -14.33
C LEU A 201 -6.65 -3.85 -13.21
N LEU A 202 -7.78 -4.31 -12.62
CA LEU A 202 -7.71 -5.29 -11.54
C LEU A 202 -7.66 -6.71 -12.10
N GLU A 203 -8.69 -7.17 -12.81
CA GLU A 203 -8.84 -8.59 -13.14
C GLU A 203 -7.86 -9.03 -14.23
N LYS A 204 -7.81 -8.30 -15.37
CA LYS A 204 -6.88 -8.61 -16.48
C LYS A 204 -5.47 -8.07 -16.26
N GLY A 205 -5.31 -7.10 -15.34
CA GLY A 205 -4.04 -6.52 -14.94
C GLY A 205 -3.50 -7.15 -13.66
N PHE A 206 -3.66 -6.47 -12.53
CA PHE A 206 -3.03 -6.76 -11.25
C PHE A 206 -3.20 -8.22 -10.78
N LEU A 207 -4.43 -8.75 -10.78
CA LEU A 207 -4.69 -10.12 -10.34
C LEU A 207 -4.13 -11.17 -11.29
N THR A 208 -3.99 -10.84 -12.59
CA THR A 208 -3.33 -11.72 -13.55
C THR A 208 -1.84 -11.88 -13.23
N TYR A 209 -1.15 -10.81 -12.86
CA TYR A 209 0.26 -10.86 -12.48
C TYR A 209 0.47 -11.55 -11.12
N LEU A 210 -0.38 -11.28 -10.13
CA LEU A 210 -0.38 -12.05 -8.88
C LEU A 210 -0.61 -13.55 -9.11
N GLU A 211 -1.47 -13.91 -10.07
CA GLU A 211 -1.70 -15.31 -10.44
C GLU A 211 -0.49 -15.94 -11.13
N GLN A 212 0.24 -15.19 -11.93
CA GLN A 212 1.51 -15.66 -12.51
C GLN A 212 2.51 -16.01 -11.39
N ILE A 213 2.71 -15.10 -10.43
CA ILE A 213 3.61 -15.36 -9.28
C ILE A 213 3.10 -16.56 -8.46
N ARG A 214 1.79 -16.65 -8.20
CA ARG A 214 1.22 -17.81 -7.50
C ARG A 214 1.50 -19.12 -8.20
N LYS A 215 1.47 -19.15 -9.53
CA LYS A 215 1.78 -20.36 -10.32
C LYS A 215 3.26 -20.74 -10.22
N LEU A 216 4.18 -19.77 -10.16
CA LEU A 216 5.60 -20.03 -9.94
C LEU A 216 5.85 -20.70 -8.57
N ASN A 217 5.02 -20.41 -7.58
CA ASN A 217 5.10 -21.02 -6.24
C ASN A 217 4.73 -22.51 -6.18
N LYS A 218 4.54 -23.20 -7.32
CA LYS A 218 4.42 -24.65 -7.37
C LYS A 218 5.77 -25.36 -7.22
N ASP A 219 6.84 -24.75 -7.70
CA ASP A 219 8.21 -25.27 -7.71
C ASP A 219 9.23 -24.32 -7.07
N ARG A 220 8.78 -23.20 -6.51
CA ARG A 220 9.57 -22.14 -5.86
C ARG A 220 8.87 -21.68 -4.60
N GLU A 221 9.61 -21.06 -3.70
CA GLU A 221 9.06 -20.44 -2.49
C GLU A 221 9.28 -18.91 -2.57
N ILE A 222 8.43 -18.23 -3.36
CA ILE A 222 8.51 -16.77 -3.59
C ILE A 222 7.15 -16.15 -3.26
N PRO A 223 6.76 -16.03 -1.98
CA PRO A 223 5.59 -15.28 -1.59
C PRO A 223 5.70 -13.82 -2.02
N VAL A 224 4.54 -13.15 -2.14
CA VAL A 224 4.43 -11.71 -2.39
C VAL A 224 3.87 -11.04 -1.16
N ALA A 225 4.43 -9.90 -0.82
CA ALA A 225 3.92 -9.03 0.22
C ALA A 225 4.00 -7.57 -0.20
N SER A 226 3.12 -6.74 0.31
CA SER A 226 3.33 -5.31 0.32
C SER A 226 3.72 -4.84 1.70
N TYR A 227 4.42 -3.71 1.73
CA TYR A 227 4.90 -3.06 2.93
C TYR A 227 4.29 -1.67 3.06
N ILE A 228 3.61 -1.41 4.16
CA ILE A 228 3.05 -0.10 4.48
C ILE A 228 3.72 0.41 5.74
N SER A 229 4.65 1.36 5.54
CA SER A 229 5.30 2.09 6.63
C SER A 229 4.32 2.99 7.34
N TYR A 230 4.43 3.06 8.66
CA TYR A 230 3.67 3.98 9.51
C TYR A 230 2.16 4.00 9.22
N PRO A 231 1.45 2.84 9.28
CA PRO A 231 0.07 2.71 8.84
C PRO A 231 -0.87 3.61 9.63
N ARG A 232 -1.86 4.18 8.93
CA ARG A 232 -2.88 5.06 9.52
C ARG A 232 -4.21 4.36 9.81
N SER A 233 -4.28 3.07 9.52
CA SER A 233 -5.48 2.25 9.71
C SER A 233 -5.90 2.16 11.18
N SER A 234 -7.18 1.89 11.36
CA SER A 234 -7.79 1.58 12.66
C SER A 234 -8.73 0.37 12.52
N ASP A 235 -8.45 -0.53 11.60
CA ASP A 235 -9.35 -1.65 11.23
C ASP A 235 -9.54 -2.59 12.42
N VAL A 236 -8.49 -2.89 13.17
CA VAL A 236 -8.52 -3.75 14.36
C VAL A 236 -9.10 -3.00 15.56
N VAL A 237 -8.71 -1.75 15.78
CA VAL A 237 -9.32 -0.91 16.82
C VAL A 237 -10.83 -0.74 16.59
N ASN A 238 -11.26 -0.66 15.34
CA ASN A 238 -12.67 -0.62 15.00
C ASN A 238 -13.40 -1.93 15.33
N ALA A 239 -12.73 -3.10 15.27
CA ALA A 239 -13.30 -4.34 15.79
C ALA A 239 -13.51 -4.27 17.33
N LEU A 240 -12.60 -3.64 18.07
CA LEU A 240 -12.78 -3.40 19.51
C LEU A 240 -13.94 -2.44 19.78
N LYS A 241 -14.20 -1.44 18.92
CA LYS A 241 -15.40 -0.59 19.03
C LYS A 241 -16.69 -1.42 18.88
N VAL A 242 -16.70 -2.39 17.97
CA VAL A 242 -17.83 -3.32 17.83
C VAL A 242 -17.99 -4.17 19.08
N ALA A 243 -16.88 -4.64 19.68
CA ALA A 243 -16.91 -5.40 20.94
C ALA A 243 -17.58 -4.61 22.07
N LEU A 244 -17.23 -3.34 22.23
CA LEU A 244 -17.73 -2.45 23.29
C LEU A 244 -19.18 -2.02 23.08
N CYS A 245 -19.74 -2.15 21.89
CA CYS A 245 -21.12 -1.76 21.63
C CYS A 245 -22.09 -2.64 22.46
N PRO A 246 -23.03 -2.07 23.24
CA PRO A 246 -23.97 -2.84 24.05
C PRO A 246 -25.04 -3.57 23.21
N ARG A 247 -25.17 -3.26 21.92
CA ARG A 247 -26.13 -3.93 21.00
C ARG A 247 -25.53 -5.23 20.46
N ASP A 248 -26.36 -6.23 20.22
CA ASP A 248 -25.94 -7.51 19.63
C ASP A 248 -25.35 -7.35 18.22
N ALA A 249 -25.91 -6.42 17.43
CA ALA A 249 -25.38 -5.97 16.16
C ALA A 249 -25.27 -4.44 16.15
N VAL A 250 -24.17 -3.91 15.61
CA VAL A 250 -23.96 -2.47 15.46
C VAL A 250 -24.63 -1.98 14.21
N ASP A 251 -25.44 -0.93 14.32
CA ASP A 251 -25.90 -0.12 13.20
C ASP A 251 -25.26 1.27 13.31
N SER A 252 -24.26 1.53 12.47
CA SER A 252 -23.51 2.79 12.54
C SER A 252 -24.36 4.01 12.23
N ASP A 253 -25.44 3.86 11.45
CA ASP A 253 -26.37 4.94 11.12
C ASP A 253 -27.20 5.37 12.35
N ARG A 254 -27.26 4.51 13.39
CA ARG A 254 -27.99 4.74 14.64
C ARG A 254 -27.09 4.99 15.85
N CYS A 255 -25.78 5.18 15.67
CA CYS A 255 -24.85 5.48 16.77
C CYS A 255 -25.17 6.78 17.49
N PHE A 256 -25.82 7.74 16.84
CA PHE A 256 -26.25 9.00 17.46
C PHE A 256 -27.32 8.79 18.57
N GLU A 257 -28.05 7.67 18.56
CA GLU A 257 -29.03 7.30 19.58
C GLU A 257 -28.38 6.67 20.82
N CYS A 258 -27.09 6.31 20.75
CA CYS A 258 -26.41 5.60 21.83
C CYS A 258 -26.14 6.52 23.03
N LYS A 259 -26.60 6.07 24.22
CA LYS A 259 -26.45 6.84 25.47
C LYS A 259 -25.16 6.55 26.21
N THR A 260 -24.63 5.32 26.13
CA THR A 260 -23.44 4.89 26.87
C THR A 260 -22.15 5.32 26.21
N ARG A 261 -22.09 5.23 24.88
CA ARG A 261 -20.91 5.58 24.07
C ARG A 261 -19.60 4.93 24.53
N ASP A 262 -19.66 3.73 25.06
CA ASP A 262 -18.49 3.02 25.60
C ASP A 262 -17.39 2.84 24.53
N CYS A 263 -17.76 2.78 23.25
CA CYS A 263 -16.81 2.71 22.12
C CYS A 263 -16.01 4.01 21.90
N ASP A 264 -16.41 5.13 22.50
CA ASP A 264 -15.64 6.39 22.40
C ASP A 264 -14.31 6.28 23.16
N PHE A 265 -14.21 5.39 24.17
CA PHE A 265 -12.96 5.15 24.91
C PHE A 265 -11.80 4.66 24.04
N VAL A 266 -12.08 4.00 22.90
CA VAL A 266 -11.04 3.56 21.95
C VAL A 266 -11.00 4.42 20.69
N ALA A 267 -11.87 5.45 20.61
CA ALA A 267 -11.94 6.33 19.45
C ALA A 267 -10.64 7.12 19.26
N GLY A 268 -10.14 7.14 18.02
CA GLY A 268 -8.91 7.87 17.66
C GLY A 268 -7.62 7.09 17.91
N VAL A 269 -7.62 5.96 18.62
CA VAL A 269 -6.46 5.05 18.67
C VAL A 269 -6.25 4.46 17.29
N ARG A 270 -4.99 4.37 16.85
CA ARG A 270 -4.59 3.72 15.60
C ARG A 270 -4.10 2.31 15.86
N ASP A 271 -4.26 1.42 14.88
CA ASP A 271 -3.76 0.06 14.99
C ASP A 271 -2.26 0.02 15.29
N ARG A 272 -1.46 0.93 14.68
CA ARG A 272 -0.02 1.01 14.96
C ARG A 272 0.27 1.30 16.44
N GLU A 273 -0.51 2.15 17.10
CA GLU A 273 -0.31 2.45 18.53
C GLU A 273 -0.67 1.23 19.39
N LEU A 274 -1.78 0.56 19.04
CA LEU A 274 -2.21 -0.67 19.70
C LEU A 274 -1.12 -1.76 19.60
N PHE A 275 -0.62 -2.01 18.39
CA PHE A 275 0.40 -3.04 18.16
C PHE A 275 1.80 -2.63 18.63
N THR A 276 2.10 -1.33 18.76
CA THR A 276 3.31 -0.87 19.46
C THR A 276 3.31 -1.33 20.92
N GLY A 277 2.14 -1.28 21.59
CA GLY A 277 1.99 -1.71 22.97
C GLY A 277 1.90 -3.23 23.15
N LEU A 278 1.47 -3.96 22.11
CA LEU A 278 1.25 -5.41 22.18
C LEU A 278 2.50 -6.22 21.79
N LEU A 279 3.18 -5.84 20.72
CA LEU A 279 4.24 -6.64 20.09
C LEU A 279 5.63 -6.28 20.65
N ALA A 280 6.48 -7.28 20.83
CA ALA A 280 7.91 -7.09 21.01
C ALA A 280 8.62 -6.90 19.65
N PRO A 281 9.81 -6.28 19.61
CA PRO A 281 10.59 -6.14 18.38
C PRO A 281 10.80 -7.48 17.66
N GLY A 282 10.49 -7.50 16.38
CA GLY A 282 10.53 -8.70 15.52
C GLY A 282 9.25 -9.50 15.51
N GLU A 283 8.33 -9.33 16.45
CA GLU A 283 7.05 -10.05 16.45
C GLU A 283 6.10 -9.51 15.38
N ARG A 284 5.29 -10.44 14.85
CA ARG A 284 4.09 -10.09 14.08
C ARG A 284 2.82 -10.39 14.86
N SER A 285 1.76 -9.68 14.56
CA SER A 285 0.41 -10.00 15.04
C SER A 285 -0.16 -11.28 14.39
N GLY A 286 -1.31 -11.71 14.87
CA GLY A 286 -2.20 -12.58 14.12
C GLY A 286 -2.59 -12.01 12.77
N LEU A 287 -3.22 -12.85 11.93
CA LEU A 287 -3.72 -12.46 10.61
C LEU A 287 -5.12 -11.85 10.69
N PHE A 288 -5.33 -10.84 9.87
CA PHE A 288 -6.61 -10.18 9.65
C PHE A 288 -6.94 -10.16 8.16
N ILE A 289 -8.25 -10.07 7.81
CA ILE A 289 -8.67 -9.84 6.43
C ILE A 289 -9.18 -8.41 6.32
N SER A 290 -8.76 -7.70 5.28
CA SER A 290 -9.28 -6.36 5.01
C SER A 290 -10.76 -6.42 4.58
N PRO A 291 -11.62 -5.53 5.12
CA PRO A 291 -13.05 -5.51 4.82
C PRO A 291 -13.42 -4.72 3.56
N SER A 292 -12.45 -4.29 2.76
CA SER A 292 -12.69 -3.50 1.54
C SER A 292 -13.67 -4.21 0.60
N LYS A 293 -14.62 -3.46 0.06
CA LYS A 293 -15.65 -4.01 -0.85
C LYS A 293 -15.05 -4.58 -2.13
N ILE A 294 -13.98 -3.97 -2.65
CA ILE A 294 -13.31 -4.43 -3.85
C ILE A 294 -12.71 -5.82 -3.70
N GLN A 295 -12.44 -6.28 -2.49
CA GLN A 295 -11.96 -7.62 -2.18
C GLN A 295 -12.88 -8.74 -2.69
N LYS A 296 -14.18 -8.45 -2.94
CA LYS A 296 -15.10 -9.40 -3.57
C LYS A 296 -14.64 -9.82 -4.98
N ARG A 297 -13.87 -8.96 -5.66
CA ARG A 297 -13.31 -9.20 -7.00
C ARG A 297 -11.96 -9.92 -6.96
N TYR A 298 -11.30 -10.02 -5.79
CA TYR A 298 -9.95 -10.62 -5.66
C TYR A 298 -9.94 -12.15 -5.71
N GLY A 299 -11.08 -12.81 -5.50
CA GLY A 299 -11.19 -14.27 -5.52
C GLY A 299 -10.18 -14.91 -4.56
N LYS A 300 -9.30 -15.76 -5.07
CA LYS A 300 -8.23 -16.44 -4.30
C LYS A 300 -7.03 -15.53 -3.92
N HIS A 301 -7.03 -14.29 -4.38
CA HIS A 301 -6.03 -13.28 -4.04
C HIS A 301 -6.51 -12.31 -2.97
N LYS A 302 -7.59 -12.63 -2.23
CA LYS A 302 -8.04 -11.81 -1.09
C LYS A 302 -6.86 -11.41 -0.25
N VAL A 303 -6.83 -10.13 0.14
CA VAL A 303 -5.71 -9.57 0.89
C VAL A 303 -5.92 -9.78 2.37
N TYR A 304 -4.99 -10.49 2.97
CA TYR A 304 -4.79 -10.62 4.40
C TYR A 304 -3.71 -9.66 4.84
N PHE A 305 -3.70 -9.31 6.11
CA PHE A 305 -2.63 -8.46 6.64
C PHE A 305 -2.28 -8.82 8.07
N PHE A 306 -1.10 -8.42 8.47
CA PHE A 306 -0.63 -8.45 9.85
C PHE A 306 0.21 -7.20 10.14
N TYR A 307 0.41 -6.92 11.43
CA TYR A 307 1.30 -5.86 11.88
C TYR A 307 2.64 -6.46 12.31
N LEU A 308 3.72 -5.83 11.90
CA LEU A 308 5.08 -6.23 12.18
C LEU A 308 5.75 -5.15 13.04
N LYS A 309 6.26 -5.53 14.22
CA LYS A 309 7.01 -4.61 15.08
C LYS A 309 8.47 -4.59 14.68
N LEU A 310 8.93 -3.43 14.26
CA LEU A 310 10.34 -3.10 14.13
C LEU A 310 10.82 -2.44 15.42
N ASP A 311 12.09 -2.03 15.47
CA ASP A 311 12.62 -1.39 16.66
C ASP A 311 11.88 -0.07 16.97
N GLU A 312 11.68 0.77 15.96
CA GLU A 312 11.11 2.12 16.12
C GLU A 312 9.69 2.28 15.56
N GLU A 313 9.20 1.33 14.75
CA GLU A 313 7.89 1.48 14.11
C GLU A 313 7.09 0.17 14.04
N ILE A 314 5.82 0.33 13.74
CA ILE A 314 4.92 -0.74 13.28
C ILE A 314 4.72 -0.57 11.78
N ALA A 315 5.01 -1.62 11.03
CA ALA A 315 4.61 -1.76 9.63
C ALA A 315 3.34 -2.62 9.49
N ARG A 316 2.53 -2.35 8.48
CA ARG A 316 1.46 -3.25 8.03
C ARG A 316 1.96 -4.00 6.81
N ILE A 317 1.94 -5.32 6.88
CA ILE A 317 2.31 -6.21 5.78
C ILE A 317 1.02 -6.80 5.23
N GLU A 318 0.78 -6.58 3.93
CA GLU A 318 -0.36 -7.18 3.24
C GLU A 318 0.12 -8.33 2.36
N ILE A 319 -0.63 -9.44 2.37
CA ILE A 319 -0.30 -10.67 1.65
C ILE A 319 -1.57 -11.25 1.00
N PRO A 320 -1.45 -11.89 -0.16
CA PRO A 320 -2.61 -12.57 -0.75
C PRO A 320 -2.96 -13.85 0.02
N GLN A 321 -4.22 -14.26 -0.07
CA GLN A 321 -4.77 -15.42 0.62
C GLN A 321 -3.92 -16.69 0.50
N TRP A 322 -3.36 -16.98 -0.68
CA TRP A 322 -2.54 -18.17 -0.91
C TRP A 322 -1.18 -18.13 -0.19
N VAL A 323 -0.71 -16.95 0.24
CA VAL A 323 0.43 -16.80 1.17
C VAL A 323 -0.07 -16.97 2.60
N ALA A 324 -1.16 -16.32 2.96
CA ALA A 324 -1.72 -16.34 4.32
C ALA A 324 -2.12 -17.75 4.79
N GLN A 325 -2.60 -18.60 3.87
CA GLN A 325 -3.08 -19.96 4.14
C GLN A 325 -1.96 -21.02 4.08
N ASP A 326 -0.73 -20.67 3.77
CA ASP A 326 0.43 -21.55 3.75
C ASP A 326 1.42 -21.08 4.81
N GLU A 327 1.53 -21.88 5.87
CA GLU A 327 2.37 -21.53 7.03
C GLU A 327 3.84 -21.34 6.65
N THR A 328 4.37 -22.13 5.72
CA THR A 328 5.75 -22.01 5.25
C THR A 328 5.98 -20.68 4.56
N ARG A 329 5.08 -20.28 3.64
CA ARG A 329 5.17 -19.01 2.93
C ARG A 329 4.95 -17.82 3.84
N LEU A 330 4.02 -17.92 4.79
CA LEU A 330 3.76 -16.87 5.78
C LEU A 330 4.99 -16.64 6.67
N ASN A 331 5.58 -17.72 7.18
CA ASN A 331 6.78 -17.64 8.02
C ASN A 331 7.99 -17.13 7.23
N LEU A 332 8.14 -17.54 5.97
CA LEU A 332 9.18 -17.03 5.08
C LEU A 332 8.99 -15.53 4.82
N THR A 333 7.75 -15.09 4.56
CA THR A 333 7.43 -13.65 4.39
C THR A 333 7.83 -12.85 5.63
N HIS A 334 7.45 -13.32 6.83
CA HIS A 334 7.81 -12.66 8.08
C HIS A 334 9.32 -12.59 8.27
N ALA A 335 10.03 -13.71 8.09
CA ALA A 335 11.48 -13.78 8.27
C ALA A 335 12.23 -12.85 7.30
N LEU A 336 11.85 -12.87 6.01
CA LEU A 336 12.53 -12.08 4.99
C LEU A 336 12.18 -10.59 5.05
N ALA A 337 10.93 -10.23 5.40
CA ALA A 337 10.56 -8.84 5.64
C ALA A 337 11.38 -8.25 6.81
N MET A 338 11.52 -9.01 7.91
CA MET A 338 12.38 -8.61 9.04
C MET A 338 13.85 -8.48 8.66
N ASP A 339 14.41 -9.44 7.88
CA ASP A 339 15.79 -9.37 7.40
C ASP A 339 16.01 -8.12 6.57
N GLN A 340 15.10 -7.79 5.66
CA GLN A 340 15.17 -6.60 4.81
C GLN A 340 15.10 -5.30 5.62
N CYS A 341 14.23 -5.22 6.61
CA CYS A 341 14.14 -4.04 7.48
C CYS A 341 15.39 -3.87 8.35
N ARG A 342 15.98 -4.96 8.87
CA ARG A 342 17.24 -4.90 9.63
C ARG A 342 18.40 -4.40 8.77
N ARG A 343 18.49 -4.87 7.52
CA ARG A 343 19.52 -4.39 6.56
C ARG A 343 19.33 -2.94 6.17
N GLY A 344 18.08 -2.50 6.01
CA GLY A 344 17.71 -1.14 5.63
C GLY A 344 17.45 -0.19 6.81
N GLN A 345 17.91 -0.55 8.03
CA GLN A 345 17.79 0.31 9.23
C GLN A 345 16.35 0.74 9.57
N GLY A 346 15.40 -0.17 9.39
CA GLY A 346 13.98 0.06 9.72
C GLY A 346 13.03 0.05 8.52
N TYR A 347 13.55 0.08 7.28
CA TYR A 347 12.77 -0.03 6.05
C TYR A 347 13.36 -1.09 5.12
N PRO A 348 12.55 -1.84 4.35
CA PRO A 348 13.07 -2.88 3.46
C PRO A 348 14.06 -2.30 2.45
N VAL A 349 15.33 -2.75 2.49
CA VAL A 349 16.37 -2.21 1.61
C VAL A 349 16.00 -2.34 0.13
N ALA A 350 15.39 -3.46 -0.28
CA ALA A 350 14.98 -3.65 -1.67
C ALA A 350 13.93 -2.63 -2.14
N LEU A 351 13.02 -2.19 -1.26
CA LEU A 351 12.05 -1.14 -1.59
C LEU A 351 12.69 0.24 -1.62
N GLY A 352 13.61 0.54 -0.70
CA GLY A 352 14.37 1.79 -0.72
C GLY A 352 15.16 1.94 -2.03
N GLU A 353 15.87 0.90 -2.44
CA GLU A 353 16.64 0.90 -3.69
C GLU A 353 15.74 0.94 -4.95
N ALA A 354 14.58 0.23 -4.93
CA ALA A 354 13.61 0.32 -6.01
C ALA A 354 13.03 1.73 -6.14
N HIS A 355 12.76 2.40 -5.01
CA HIS A 355 12.29 3.79 -4.97
C HIS A 355 13.31 4.73 -5.62
N GLU A 356 14.59 4.63 -5.24
CA GLU A 356 15.66 5.45 -5.84
C GLU A 356 15.77 5.27 -7.37
N LYS A 357 15.47 4.06 -7.88
CA LYS A 357 15.42 3.77 -9.32
C LYS A 357 14.14 4.27 -10.00
N ALA A 358 13.04 4.32 -9.26
CA ALA A 358 11.76 4.79 -9.77
C ALA A 358 11.65 6.31 -9.84
N VAL A 359 12.29 7.05 -8.92
CA VAL A 359 12.10 8.49 -8.73
C VAL A 359 12.28 9.30 -10.01
N ILE A 360 11.29 10.13 -10.32
CA ILE A 360 11.33 11.16 -11.37
C ILE A 360 11.46 12.52 -10.68
N THR A 361 12.61 13.14 -10.79
CA THR A 361 12.87 14.47 -10.21
C THR A 361 12.14 15.57 -11.00
N GLY A 362 12.09 16.79 -10.41
CA GLY A 362 11.61 17.97 -11.14
C GLY A 362 12.42 18.26 -12.41
N ALA A 363 13.75 18.06 -12.36
CA ALA A 363 14.64 18.21 -13.49
C ALA A 363 14.35 17.17 -14.61
N ASP A 364 14.10 15.92 -14.24
CA ASP A 364 13.74 14.86 -15.20
C ASP A 364 12.42 15.20 -15.91
N ARG A 365 11.44 15.68 -15.15
CA ARG A 365 10.14 16.14 -15.71
C ARG A 365 10.33 17.27 -16.71
N GLU A 366 11.17 18.26 -16.40
CA GLU A 366 11.47 19.36 -17.31
C GLU A 366 12.23 18.88 -18.56
N ASN A 367 13.20 17.99 -18.39
CA ASN A 367 13.95 17.39 -19.49
C ASN A 367 13.05 16.57 -20.42
N PHE A 368 12.14 15.77 -19.83
CA PHE A 368 11.15 15.00 -20.58
C PHE A 368 10.31 15.93 -21.48
N TRP A 369 9.73 16.98 -20.92
CA TRP A 369 8.90 17.88 -21.71
C TRP A 369 9.70 18.66 -22.77
N ARG A 370 10.96 19.02 -22.49
CA ARG A 370 11.86 19.60 -23.51
C ARG A 370 12.15 18.62 -24.65
N MET A 371 12.34 17.35 -24.35
CA MET A 371 12.54 16.30 -25.36
C MET A 371 11.30 16.14 -26.22
N VAL A 372 10.10 16.08 -25.63
CA VAL A 372 8.82 16.01 -26.34
C VAL A 372 8.65 17.23 -27.26
N GLU A 373 8.87 18.44 -26.76
CA GLU A 373 8.78 19.69 -27.54
C GLU A 373 9.75 19.68 -28.75
N SER A 374 10.99 19.24 -28.53
CA SER A 374 12.00 19.14 -29.62
C SER A 374 11.58 18.12 -30.67
N ALA A 375 11.02 16.99 -30.27
CA ALA A 375 10.52 15.97 -31.20
C ALA A 375 9.33 16.48 -32.04
N LEU A 376 8.41 17.23 -31.42
CA LEU A 376 7.29 17.85 -32.13
C LEU A 376 7.77 18.88 -33.17
N ILE A 377 8.76 19.72 -32.82
CA ILE A 377 9.38 20.69 -33.77
C ILE A 377 10.00 19.96 -34.93
N ALA A 378 10.80 18.91 -34.67
CA ALA A 378 11.43 18.11 -35.72
C ALA A 378 10.39 17.42 -36.64
N GLY A 379 9.24 17.05 -36.07
CA GLY A 379 8.09 16.48 -36.80
C GLY A 379 7.17 17.50 -37.48
N HIS A 380 7.48 18.80 -37.41
CA HIS A 380 6.63 19.90 -37.89
C HIS A 380 5.22 19.93 -37.30
N LEU A 381 5.09 19.49 -36.02
CA LEU A 381 3.83 19.49 -35.29
C LEU A 381 3.71 20.74 -34.38
N PRO A 382 2.48 21.17 -34.04
CA PRO A 382 2.28 22.32 -33.17
C PRO A 382 2.90 22.13 -31.80
N THR A 383 3.62 23.14 -31.29
CA THR A 383 4.27 23.16 -29.97
C THR A 383 3.67 24.20 -29.01
N SER A 384 2.56 24.82 -29.39
CA SER A 384 1.95 25.87 -28.58
C SER A 384 1.33 25.29 -27.29
N GLY A 385 2.03 25.47 -26.19
CA GLY A 385 1.49 25.26 -24.85
C GLY A 385 0.57 26.41 -24.42
N SER A 386 -0.16 26.24 -23.31
CA SER A 386 -1.05 27.29 -22.81
C SER A 386 -0.28 28.55 -22.34
N ALA A 387 -0.90 29.74 -22.47
CA ALA A 387 -0.34 30.97 -21.96
C ALA A 387 0.03 30.91 -20.47
N LYS A 388 -0.68 30.11 -19.67
CA LYS A 388 -0.39 29.83 -18.26
C LYS A 388 0.94 29.07 -18.09
N SER A 389 1.25 28.11 -18.97
CA SER A 389 2.52 27.39 -18.98
C SER A 389 3.68 28.32 -19.32
N GLN A 390 3.48 29.19 -20.30
CA GLN A 390 4.46 30.21 -20.73
C GLN A 390 4.75 31.22 -19.61
N SER A 391 3.72 31.73 -18.90
CA SER A 391 3.89 32.70 -17.81
C SER A 391 4.63 32.12 -16.59
N LYS A 392 4.59 30.79 -16.38
CA LYS A 392 5.37 30.13 -15.32
C LYS A 392 6.84 29.96 -15.70
N LYS A 393 7.14 29.81 -17.00
CA LYS A 393 8.53 29.67 -17.51
C LYS A 393 9.22 31.06 -17.58
N THR A 394 8.47 32.14 -17.89
CA THR A 394 8.96 33.50 -17.87
C THR A 394 8.54 34.15 -16.55
N ARG A 395 9.41 34.15 -15.55
CA ARG A 395 9.21 34.97 -14.35
C ARG A 395 9.39 36.44 -14.75
N TRP A 396 8.30 37.16 -14.85
CA TRP A 396 8.34 38.60 -14.88
C TRP A 396 8.54 39.13 -13.46
N VAL A 397 9.84 39.43 -13.11
CA VAL A 397 10.35 40.00 -11.85
C VAL A 397 10.10 39.19 -10.58
#